data_237ddf3c91a940cba22eaaf9fb9bf404
#
_entry.id   237ddf3c91a940cba22eaaf9fb9bf404
#
_cell.length_a   1.000
_cell.length_b   1.000
_cell.length_c   1.000
_cell.angle_alpha   90.00
_cell.angle_beta   90.00
_cell.angle_gamma   90.00
#
_symmetry.space_group_name_H-M   'P 1'
#
loop_
_entity.id
_entity.type
_entity.pdbx_description
1 polymer ?
#
loop_
_entity_poly.entity_id
_entity_poly.type
_entity_poly.pdbx_seq_one_letter_code
_entity_poly.pdbx_strand_id
1 'polypeptide(L)'
;MMGGIVSLSAQSNEFIDGVLEQPRITYGNAAYLLLVGSGDLDESATVNDARDRFESGAAALGSGVDEPVTLGEYSLLAMNAFGITGGVMYTMAPSPRYAARELAFRDVVQGRAYPRMDVSGERALRIIGRVLDLNEGGRLQ
;
A
#
# COMPACT_ATOMS: atom_id res chain seq x y z
N MET A 1 9.83 17.48 23.98
CA MET A 1 9.03 17.62 22.76
C MET A 1 9.87 17.47 21.50
N MET A 2 11.00 18.16 21.45
CA MET A 2 11.89 18.03 20.28
C MET A 2 12.45 16.62 20.11
N GLY A 3 12.71 15.93 21.22
CA GLY A 3 13.16 14.55 21.17
C GLY A 3 12.17 13.59 20.54
N GLY A 4 10.85 13.88 20.66
CA GLY A 4 9.81 13.05 20.07
C GLY A 4 9.82 13.09 18.54
N ILE A 5 10.09 14.25 17.95
CA ILE A 5 10.17 14.41 16.50
C ILE A 5 11.36 13.63 15.92
N VAL A 6 12.52 13.75 16.59
CA VAL A 6 13.73 13.04 16.17
C VAL A 6 13.52 11.53 16.28
N SER A 7 12.84 11.08 17.35
CA SER A 7 12.56 9.67 17.58
C SER A 7 11.65 9.11 16.49
N LEU A 8 10.61 9.84 16.09
CA LEU A 8 9.69 9.41 15.03
C LEU A 8 10.41 9.29 13.69
N SER A 9 11.29 10.25 13.36
CA SER A 9 12.08 10.17 12.13
C SER A 9 12.98 8.94 12.12
N ALA A 10 13.65 8.64 13.25
CA ALA A 10 14.51 7.47 13.36
C ALA A 10 13.69 6.17 13.18
N GLN A 11 12.50 6.09 13.80
CA GLN A 11 11.63 4.94 13.68
C GLN A 11 11.16 4.75 12.24
N SER A 12 10.81 5.84 11.56
CA SER A 12 10.38 5.77 10.16
C SER A 12 11.49 5.26 9.26
N ASN A 13 12.73 5.70 9.48
CA ASN A 13 13.88 5.26 8.72
C ASN A 13 14.16 3.77 8.94
N GLU A 14 14.11 3.32 10.19
CA GLU A 14 14.28 1.90 10.51
C GLU A 14 13.20 1.05 9.88
N PHE A 15 11.97 1.53 9.91
CA PHE A 15 10.85 0.83 9.29
C PHE A 15 11.06 0.68 7.78
N ILE A 16 11.42 1.76 7.11
CA ILE A 16 11.68 1.76 5.67
C ILE A 16 12.82 0.82 5.32
N ASP A 17 13.92 0.86 6.09
CA ASP A 17 15.05 -0.03 5.87
C ASP A 17 14.64 -1.49 6.00
N GLY A 18 13.81 -1.82 6.99
CA GLY A 18 13.29 -3.16 7.17
C GLY A 18 12.42 -3.61 6.00
N VAL A 19 11.59 -2.71 5.50
CA VAL A 19 10.74 -3.01 4.34
C VAL A 19 11.58 -3.27 3.10
N LEU A 20 12.62 -2.46 2.87
CA LEU A 20 13.49 -2.62 1.71
C LEU A 20 14.17 -3.99 1.66
N GLU A 21 14.38 -4.62 2.81
CA GLU A 21 15.00 -5.93 2.89
C GLU A 21 14.04 -7.09 2.66
N GLN A 22 12.72 -6.84 2.64
CA GLN A 22 11.74 -7.90 2.50
C GLN A 22 11.60 -8.35 1.04
N PRO A 23 11.87 -9.64 0.75
CA PRO A 23 11.61 -10.15 -0.61
C PRO A 23 10.11 -10.26 -0.91
N ARG A 24 9.29 -10.38 0.13
CA ARG A 24 7.83 -10.37 0.03
C ARG A 24 7.30 -9.52 1.16
N ILE A 25 6.65 -8.40 0.82
CA ILE A 25 6.13 -7.50 1.83
C ILE A 25 4.94 -8.15 2.56
N THR A 26 4.89 -7.95 3.88
CA THR A 26 3.80 -8.49 4.69
C THR A 26 2.59 -7.56 4.65
N TYR A 27 1.42 -8.11 4.98
CA TYR A 27 0.18 -7.33 5.05
C TYR A 27 0.33 -6.15 6.02
N GLY A 28 0.87 -6.40 7.21
CA GLY A 28 1.05 -5.32 8.20
C GLY A 28 1.90 -4.18 7.67
N ASN A 29 3.03 -4.50 7.06
CA ASN A 29 3.93 -3.47 6.54
C ASN A 29 3.32 -2.75 5.34
N ALA A 30 2.66 -3.48 4.45
CA ALA A 30 1.97 -2.89 3.31
C ALA A 30 0.86 -1.94 3.78
N ALA A 31 0.04 -2.38 4.71
CA ALA A 31 -1.05 -1.58 5.27
C ALA A 31 -0.53 -0.30 5.93
N TYR A 32 0.52 -0.44 6.74
CA TYR A 32 1.12 0.72 7.40
C TYR A 32 1.63 1.75 6.39
N LEU A 33 2.41 1.30 5.40
CA LEU A 33 2.94 2.21 4.37
C LEU A 33 1.83 2.95 3.64
N LEU A 34 0.82 2.24 3.22
CA LEU A 34 -0.26 2.82 2.42
C LEU A 34 -1.12 3.79 3.22
N LEU A 35 -1.48 3.42 4.45
CA LEU A 35 -2.36 4.26 5.27
C LEU A 35 -1.63 5.48 5.84
N VAL A 36 -0.36 5.33 6.21
CA VAL A 36 0.42 6.48 6.64
C VAL A 36 0.73 7.38 5.43
N GLY A 37 1.07 6.78 4.30
CA GLY A 37 1.34 7.54 3.08
C GLY A 37 0.14 8.31 2.57
N SER A 38 -1.06 7.79 2.75
CA SER A 38 -2.30 8.47 2.35
C SER A 38 -2.78 9.50 3.38
N GLY A 39 -2.15 9.52 4.56
CA GLY A 39 -2.56 10.41 5.64
C GLY A 39 -3.71 9.87 6.49
N ASP A 40 -4.12 8.63 6.26
CA ASP A 40 -5.24 8.03 6.98
C ASP A 40 -4.87 7.56 8.39
N LEU A 41 -3.60 7.24 8.60
CA LEU A 41 -3.07 6.90 9.92
C LEU A 41 -1.82 7.73 10.20
N ASP A 42 -1.59 7.99 11.49
CA ASP A 42 -0.40 8.65 11.95
C ASP A 42 0.79 7.68 12.02
N GLU A 43 2.01 8.20 11.92
CA GLU A 43 3.22 7.40 11.99
C GLU A 43 3.36 6.62 13.31
N SER A 44 2.71 7.07 14.36
CA SER A 44 2.73 6.38 15.65
C SER A 44 1.85 5.14 15.69
N ALA A 45 1.01 4.91 14.67
CA ALA A 45 0.18 3.72 14.60
C ALA A 45 1.04 2.46 14.42
N THR A 46 0.50 1.31 14.78
CA THR A 46 1.19 0.04 14.62
C THR A 46 0.78 -0.63 13.32
N VAL A 47 1.57 -1.63 12.91
CA VAL A 47 1.21 -2.43 11.73
C VAL A 47 -0.10 -3.19 11.97
N ASN A 48 -0.38 -3.55 13.22
CA ASN A 48 -1.66 -4.19 13.57
C ASN A 48 -2.82 -3.23 13.40
N ASP A 49 -2.65 -1.98 13.82
CA ASP A 49 -3.67 -0.94 13.62
C ASP A 49 -3.98 -0.74 12.14
N ALA A 50 -2.95 -0.70 11.33
CA ALA A 50 -3.09 -0.52 9.89
C ALA A 50 -3.82 -1.69 9.24
N ARG A 51 -3.43 -2.90 9.61
CA ARG A 51 -4.08 -4.11 9.11
C ARG A 51 -5.56 -4.12 9.50
N ASP A 52 -5.86 -3.82 10.75
CA ASP A 52 -7.23 -3.82 11.26
C ASP A 52 -8.08 -2.77 10.56
N ARG A 53 -7.48 -1.64 10.22
CA ARG A 53 -8.18 -0.59 9.48
C ARG A 53 -8.68 -1.10 8.11
N PHE A 54 -7.82 -1.83 7.38
CA PHE A 54 -8.24 -2.43 6.11
C PHE A 54 -9.27 -3.54 6.32
N GLU A 55 -9.09 -4.34 7.37
CA GLU A 55 -10.01 -5.46 7.63
C GLU A 55 -11.42 -4.99 8.00
N SER A 56 -11.57 -3.77 8.46
CA SER A 56 -12.89 -3.21 8.76
C SER A 56 -13.59 -2.62 7.54
N GLY A 57 -12.95 -2.66 6.37
CA GLY A 57 -13.48 -2.01 5.17
C GLY A 57 -13.57 -2.93 3.96
N ALA A 58 -13.77 -2.31 2.80
CA ALA A 58 -14.02 -3.03 1.54
C ALA A 58 -12.80 -3.75 0.98
N ALA A 59 -11.61 -3.38 1.42
CA ALA A 59 -10.36 -3.99 0.94
C ALA A 59 -9.84 -5.09 1.88
N ALA A 60 -10.67 -5.63 2.76
CA ALA A 60 -10.28 -6.65 3.71
C ALA A 60 -9.78 -7.91 2.98
N LEU A 61 -8.62 -8.41 3.39
CA LEU A 61 -8.02 -9.60 2.77
C LEU A 61 -8.26 -10.87 3.58
N GLY A 62 -8.60 -10.73 4.86
CA GLY A 62 -8.77 -11.87 5.75
C GLY A 62 -7.47 -12.53 6.18
N SER A 63 -6.33 -11.89 5.94
CA SER A 63 -5.02 -12.45 6.23
C SER A 63 -4.42 -11.91 7.52
N GLY A 64 -3.42 -12.61 8.05
CA GLY A 64 -2.70 -12.16 9.23
C GLY A 64 -1.69 -11.07 8.91
N VAL A 65 -1.27 -10.35 9.94
CA VAL A 65 -0.37 -9.21 9.81
C VAL A 65 1.00 -9.61 9.24
N ASP A 66 1.44 -10.85 9.50
CA ASP A 66 2.74 -11.34 9.05
C ASP A 66 2.69 -12.09 7.72
N GLU A 67 1.52 -12.25 7.14
CA GLU A 67 1.38 -12.93 5.87
C GLU A 67 1.76 -12.02 4.71
N PRO A 68 2.46 -12.54 3.70
CA PRO A 68 2.81 -11.72 2.53
C PRO A 68 1.56 -11.41 1.71
N VAL A 69 1.58 -10.27 1.02
CA VAL A 69 0.51 -9.90 0.09
C VAL A 69 1.00 -10.08 -1.34
N THR A 70 0.08 -10.39 -2.23
CA THR A 70 0.36 -10.45 -3.67
C THR A 70 0.30 -9.05 -4.26
N LEU A 71 0.79 -8.92 -5.50
CA LEU A 71 0.71 -7.64 -6.22
C LEU A 71 -0.75 -7.17 -6.36
N GLY A 72 -1.66 -8.09 -6.66
CA GLY A 72 -3.07 -7.77 -6.75
C GLY A 72 -3.64 -7.26 -5.44
N GLU A 73 -3.31 -7.95 -4.34
CA GLU A 73 -3.74 -7.54 -3.01
C GLU A 73 -3.17 -6.18 -2.63
N TYR A 74 -1.88 -5.97 -2.87
CA TYR A 74 -1.25 -4.67 -2.61
C TYR A 74 -1.91 -3.55 -3.42
N SER A 75 -2.21 -3.84 -4.69
CA SER A 75 -2.88 -2.89 -5.57
C SER A 75 -4.27 -2.52 -5.06
N LEU A 76 -5.02 -3.52 -4.58
CA LEU A 76 -6.34 -3.29 -4.00
C LEU A 76 -6.25 -2.38 -2.77
N LEU A 77 -5.30 -2.67 -1.88
CA LEU A 77 -5.06 -1.84 -0.70
C LEU A 77 -4.69 -0.41 -1.09
N ALA A 78 -3.81 -0.26 -2.10
CA ALA A 78 -3.37 1.05 -2.55
C ALA A 78 -4.52 1.87 -3.13
N MET A 79 -5.35 1.27 -3.97
CA MET A 79 -6.51 1.97 -4.53
C MET A 79 -7.48 2.40 -3.44
N ASN A 80 -7.70 1.52 -2.46
CA ASN A 80 -8.59 1.83 -1.33
C ASN A 80 -8.02 2.96 -0.47
N ALA A 81 -6.74 2.88 -0.11
CA ALA A 81 -6.11 3.87 0.78
C ALA A 81 -6.07 5.27 0.17
N PHE A 82 -5.81 5.37 -1.14
CA PHE A 82 -5.67 6.66 -1.81
C PHE A 82 -6.94 7.10 -2.53
N GLY A 83 -8.02 6.35 -2.40
CA GLY A 83 -9.29 6.70 -3.03
C GLY A 83 -9.24 6.74 -4.54
N ILE A 84 -8.43 5.87 -5.16
CA ILE A 84 -8.30 5.82 -6.60
C ILE A 84 -9.54 5.14 -7.19
N THR A 85 -10.21 5.82 -8.09
CA THR A 85 -11.36 5.25 -8.77
C THR A 85 -10.86 4.45 -9.99
N GLY A 86 -11.38 3.24 -10.14
CA GLY A 86 -10.98 2.38 -11.24
C GLY A 86 -11.92 2.47 -12.43
N GLY A 87 -11.67 1.63 -13.42
CA GLY A 87 -12.57 1.49 -14.56
C GLY A 87 -13.86 0.78 -14.16
N VAL A 88 -14.74 0.59 -15.14
CA VAL A 88 -16.05 -0.01 -14.91
C VAL A 88 -15.98 -1.36 -14.20
N MET A 89 -15.05 -2.22 -14.64
CA MET A 89 -14.92 -3.55 -14.05
C MET A 89 -14.49 -3.50 -12.59
N TYR A 90 -13.55 -2.59 -12.25
CA TYR A 90 -13.13 -2.42 -10.87
C TYR A 90 -14.27 -1.89 -10.00
N THR A 91 -15.01 -0.91 -10.51
CA THR A 91 -16.11 -0.29 -9.77
C THR A 91 -17.22 -1.29 -9.47
N MET A 92 -17.54 -2.17 -10.42
CA MET A 92 -18.57 -3.19 -10.25
C MET A 92 -18.11 -4.35 -9.38
N ALA A 93 -16.84 -4.73 -9.49
CA ALA A 93 -16.30 -5.89 -8.78
C ALA A 93 -14.87 -5.61 -8.31
N PRO A 94 -14.70 -4.77 -7.28
CA PRO A 94 -13.35 -4.48 -6.76
C PRO A 94 -12.67 -5.78 -6.35
N SER A 95 -11.50 -6.04 -6.90
CA SER A 95 -10.76 -7.26 -6.64
C SER A 95 -9.27 -7.03 -6.85
N PRO A 96 -8.42 -7.90 -6.27
CA PRO A 96 -6.97 -7.80 -6.49
C PRO A 96 -6.60 -7.83 -7.97
N ARG A 97 -7.27 -8.66 -8.75
CA ARG A 97 -7.01 -8.78 -10.19
C ARG A 97 -7.25 -7.48 -10.93
N TYR A 98 -8.40 -6.88 -10.72
CA TYR A 98 -8.75 -5.63 -11.41
C TYR A 98 -7.95 -4.45 -10.86
N ALA A 99 -7.61 -4.45 -9.58
CA ALA A 99 -6.77 -3.41 -9.00
C ALA A 99 -5.37 -3.41 -9.61
N ALA A 100 -4.75 -4.58 -9.75
CA ALA A 100 -3.43 -4.67 -10.38
C ALA A 100 -3.48 -4.20 -11.82
N ARG A 101 -4.55 -4.55 -12.54
CA ARG A 101 -4.74 -4.13 -13.93
C ARG A 101 -4.90 -2.63 -14.04
N GLU A 102 -5.67 -2.04 -13.15
CA GLU A 102 -5.90 -0.60 -13.15
C GLU A 102 -4.62 0.17 -12.87
N LEU A 103 -3.84 -0.25 -11.88
CA LEU A 103 -2.60 0.41 -11.55
C LEU A 103 -1.54 0.23 -12.64
N ALA A 104 -1.55 -0.90 -13.33
CA ALA A 104 -0.67 -1.11 -14.49
C ALA A 104 -1.06 -0.18 -15.63
N PHE A 105 -2.35 0.00 -15.86
CA PHE A 105 -2.86 0.90 -16.89
C PHE A 105 -2.45 2.35 -16.61
N ARG A 106 -2.37 2.74 -15.34
CA ARG A 106 -1.98 4.09 -14.95
C ARG A 106 -0.46 4.26 -14.79
N ASP A 107 0.32 3.25 -15.17
CA ASP A 107 1.78 3.22 -15.03
C ASP A 107 2.28 3.33 -13.59
N VAL A 108 1.42 3.07 -12.62
CA VAL A 108 1.81 2.98 -11.21
C VAL A 108 2.54 1.66 -10.95
N VAL A 109 2.03 0.59 -11.54
CA VAL A 109 2.70 -0.71 -11.53
C VAL A 109 3.37 -0.88 -12.89
N GLN A 110 4.68 -0.92 -12.90
CA GLN A 110 5.48 -1.07 -14.12
C GLN A 110 6.11 -2.45 -14.16
N GLY A 111 6.36 -2.96 -15.36
CA GLY A 111 6.90 -4.29 -15.54
C GLY A 111 5.82 -5.36 -15.41
N ARG A 112 6.21 -6.54 -14.92
CA ARG A 112 5.27 -7.64 -14.76
C ARG A 112 4.22 -7.29 -13.72
N ALA A 113 2.97 -7.50 -14.07
CA ALA A 113 1.83 -7.09 -13.25
C ALA A 113 0.84 -8.23 -13.02
N TYR A 114 1.33 -9.45 -12.85
CA TYR A 114 0.47 -10.59 -12.55
C TYR A 114 -0.10 -10.45 -11.14
N PRO A 115 -1.41 -10.54 -10.97
CA PRO A 115 -2.03 -10.31 -9.65
C PRO A 115 -1.54 -11.23 -8.55
N ARG A 116 -1.17 -12.46 -8.88
CA ARG A 116 -0.75 -13.45 -7.88
C ARG A 116 0.74 -13.45 -7.56
N MET A 117 1.52 -12.61 -8.26
CA MET A 117 2.96 -12.58 -7.98
C MET A 117 3.26 -11.87 -6.67
N ASP A 118 4.40 -12.19 -6.08
CA ASP A 118 4.85 -11.55 -4.86
C ASP A 118 5.25 -10.10 -5.13
N VAL A 119 5.19 -9.28 -4.07
CA VAL A 119 5.65 -7.90 -4.13
C VAL A 119 6.77 -7.75 -3.12
N SER A 120 7.96 -7.37 -3.58
CA SER A 120 9.05 -7.06 -2.66
C SER A 120 8.78 -5.72 -1.97
N GLY A 121 9.42 -5.53 -0.82
CA GLY A 121 9.33 -4.25 -0.11
C GLY A 121 9.81 -3.10 -0.98
N GLU A 122 10.90 -3.31 -1.74
CA GLU A 122 11.42 -2.30 -2.65
C GLU A 122 10.38 -1.92 -3.70
N ARG A 123 9.75 -2.92 -4.33
CA ARG A 123 8.73 -2.64 -5.35
C ARG A 123 7.51 -1.94 -4.74
N ALA A 124 7.11 -2.34 -3.54
CA ALA A 124 6.00 -1.71 -2.83
C ALA A 124 6.27 -0.22 -2.61
N LEU A 125 7.49 0.13 -2.20
CA LEU A 125 7.88 1.52 -2.00
C LEU A 125 7.90 2.31 -3.31
N ARG A 126 8.34 1.71 -4.41
CA ARG A 126 8.30 2.36 -5.71
C ARG A 126 6.86 2.62 -6.17
N ILE A 127 5.98 1.67 -5.92
CA ILE A 127 4.57 1.81 -6.28
C ILE A 127 3.94 2.97 -5.50
N ILE A 128 4.16 3.04 -4.19
CA ILE A 128 3.59 4.11 -3.39
C ILE A 128 4.14 5.47 -3.81
N GLY A 129 5.44 5.53 -4.18
CA GLY A 129 6.04 6.75 -4.70
C GLY A 129 5.33 7.25 -5.95
N ARG A 130 4.99 6.35 -6.87
CA ARG A 130 4.28 6.72 -8.10
C ARG A 130 2.85 7.15 -7.82
N VAL A 131 2.18 6.52 -6.85
CA VAL A 131 0.84 6.94 -6.43
C VAL A 131 0.89 8.36 -5.87
N LEU A 132 1.87 8.65 -5.03
CA LEU A 132 2.03 9.98 -4.46
C LEU A 132 2.29 11.04 -5.54
N ASP A 133 3.11 10.71 -6.53
CA ASP A 133 3.39 11.61 -7.64
C ASP A 133 2.12 11.93 -8.43
N LEU A 134 1.31 10.93 -8.72
CA LEU A 134 0.04 11.14 -9.42
C LEU A 134 -0.91 11.98 -8.59
N ASN A 135 -0.98 11.73 -7.30
CA ASN A 135 -1.86 12.45 -6.39
C ASN A 135 -1.49 13.93 -6.34
N GLU A 136 -0.19 14.23 -6.23
CA GLU A 136 0.31 15.61 -6.23
C GLU A 136 0.02 16.32 -7.55
N GLY A 137 0.08 15.58 -8.66
CA GLY A 137 -0.25 16.11 -9.97
C GLY A 137 -1.74 16.20 -10.26
N GLY A 138 -2.59 15.78 -9.32
CA GLY A 138 -4.04 15.81 -9.51
C GLY A 138 -4.55 14.82 -10.54
N ARG A 139 -3.81 13.77 -10.83
CA ARG A 139 -4.12 12.82 -11.90
C ARG A 139 -4.91 11.60 -11.44
N LEU A 140 -5.18 11.50 -10.16
CA LEU A 140 -5.94 10.38 -9.63
C LEU A 140 -7.45 10.61 -9.67
N GLN A 141 -7.85 11.78 -10.03
CA GLN A 141 -9.26 12.15 -10.09
C GLN A 141 -9.93 11.73 -11.39
#